data_cf43e81d483bda1b82b7d6ad4ca12944
#
_entry.id   cf43e81d483bda1b82b7d6ad4ca12944
#
_cell.length_a   1.000
_cell.length_b   1.000
_cell.length_c   1.000
_cell.angle_alpha   90.00
_cell.angle_beta   90.00
_cell.angle_gamma   90.00
#
_symmetry.space_group_name_H-M   'P 1'
#
loop_
_entity.id
_entity.type
_entity.pdbx_description
1 polymer ?
#
loop_
_entity_poly.entity_id
_entity_poly.type
_entity_poly.pdbx_seq_one_letter_code
_entity_poly.pdbx_strand_id
1 'polypeptide(L)'
;GLGDVYKRQILAMANKEMTAEQTTAEVKKDTIDAPALEKRSLTASILTIDSDRAVETQENVEDTIWHDLQNAYRTKKILTGQLGGIERMEGGGTIAIVYYKKFRVAIPLTEMMIHLPEDESHNYGELSQRQNKILGNMLGCEIDFIIKGLDNNSRSLVASRKDAMLKKRQIFYLPDANGNSRVCVDRVVQARVVAVAEKVVRVEIFGVETSILARDLSWDWLGNANEMFHVGDQILVRILDITADDLEHISVRADVKSVNGDTSKANLSKCKIQGKYAGTITDIHKGTVFVRLSIGVNAIAHSCYDSRTPGKKDEVSFVVTRIDEDRNVAVGLISRIIRQNI
;
A
#
# COMPACT_ATOMS: atom_id res chain seq x y z
N GLY A 1 -20.89 20.48 26.16
CA GLY A 1 -19.74 20.11 26.89
C GLY A 1 -18.48 20.86 26.49
N LEU A 2 -17.35 20.47 27.00
CA LEU A 2 -16.03 21.10 26.81
C LEU A 2 -15.55 21.17 25.33
N GLY A 3 -16.08 20.34 24.43
CA GLY A 3 -15.72 20.34 23.02
C GLY A 3 -16.25 21.54 22.20
N ASP A 4 -17.35 22.15 22.63
CA ASP A 4 -17.96 23.26 21.90
C ASP A 4 -17.29 24.61 22.21
N VAL A 5 -16.65 24.72 23.37
CA VAL A 5 -15.92 25.96 23.76
C VAL A 5 -14.61 26.04 22.96
N TYR A 6 -13.92 24.92 22.74
CA TYR A 6 -12.70 24.88 21.93
C TYR A 6 -12.96 25.16 20.44
N LYS A 7 -14.06 24.63 19.87
CA LYS A 7 -14.43 24.94 18.48
C LYS A 7 -14.74 26.41 18.24
N ARG A 8 -15.37 27.07 19.21
CA ARG A 8 -15.66 28.52 19.10
C ARG A 8 -14.41 29.40 19.23
N GLN A 9 -13.41 28.96 20.00
CA GLN A 9 -12.14 29.69 20.08
C GLN A 9 -11.30 29.57 18.80
N ILE A 10 -11.27 28.41 18.16
CA ILE A 10 -10.54 28.19 16.89
C ILE A 10 -11.20 28.95 15.75
N LEU A 11 -12.54 29.03 15.69
CA LEU A 11 -13.28 29.85 14.71
C LEU A 11 -13.12 31.36 14.92
N ALA A 12 -12.95 31.82 16.15
CA ALA A 12 -12.71 33.23 16.45
C ALA A 12 -11.27 33.66 16.09
N MET A 13 -10.29 32.76 16.18
CA MET A 13 -8.91 33.03 15.74
C MET A 13 -8.79 33.04 14.20
N ALA A 14 -9.45 32.15 13.50
CA ALA A 14 -9.45 32.11 12.03
C ALA A 14 -10.11 33.35 11.41
N ASN A 15 -11.17 33.89 12.03
CA ASN A 15 -11.81 35.15 11.56
C ASN A 15 -10.99 36.41 11.85
N LYS A 16 -10.03 36.35 12.79
CA LYS A 16 -9.17 37.50 13.10
C LYS A 16 -7.99 37.62 12.12
N GLU A 17 -7.53 36.48 11.52
CA GLU A 17 -6.52 36.49 10.48
C GLU A 17 -7.06 36.98 9.13
N MET A 18 -8.32 36.67 8.79
CA MET A 18 -8.95 37.11 7.53
C MET A 18 -9.25 38.63 7.51
N THR A 19 -9.37 39.31 8.66
CA THR A 19 -9.59 40.76 8.72
C THR A 19 -8.29 41.57 8.69
N ALA A 20 -7.14 40.94 8.88
CA ALA A 20 -5.83 41.63 8.83
C ALA A 20 -5.26 41.71 7.40
N GLU A 21 -5.70 40.87 6.46
CA GLU A 21 -5.24 40.89 5.07
C GLU A 21 -5.99 41.83 4.14
N GLN A 22 -7.12 42.42 4.58
CA GLN A 22 -7.93 43.34 3.75
C GLN A 22 -7.67 44.83 3.96
N THR A 23 -6.70 45.22 4.81
CA THR A 23 -6.46 46.63 5.12
C THR A 23 -5.15 47.20 4.56
N THR A 24 -4.47 46.52 3.65
CA THR A 24 -3.21 46.99 3.06
C THR A 24 -3.23 47.13 1.54
N ALA A 25 -4.36 47.62 0.99
CA ALA A 25 -4.40 48.05 -0.40
C ALA A 25 -5.11 49.40 -0.45
N GLU A 26 -4.35 50.48 -0.25
CA GLU A 26 -4.54 51.83 -0.83
C GLU A 26 -3.79 52.85 0.00
N VAL A 27 -2.63 53.31 -0.45
CA VAL A 27 -2.21 54.70 -0.56
C VAL A 27 -0.87 54.74 -1.31
N LYS A 28 -0.92 55.29 -2.52
CA LYS A 28 0.25 55.72 -3.33
C LYS A 28 0.56 57.19 -3.09
N LYS A 29 1.90 57.51 -3.24
CA LYS A 29 2.59 58.77 -3.60
C LYS A 29 3.10 59.57 -2.42
N ASP A 30 4.37 59.87 -2.30
CA ASP A 30 5.31 60.64 -3.06
C ASP A 30 6.68 60.69 -2.35
N THR A 31 7.72 60.49 -3.12
CA THR A 31 9.11 60.98 -3.06
C THR A 31 9.68 61.67 -1.82
N ILE A 32 10.89 61.24 -1.38
CA ILE A 32 12.18 61.98 -1.32
C ILE A 32 13.30 61.05 -0.80
N ASP A 33 14.46 61.09 -1.49
CA ASP A 33 15.72 60.43 -1.20
C ASP A 33 16.31 60.71 0.19
N ALA A 34 16.78 59.69 0.90
CA ALA A 34 17.90 59.74 1.85
C ALA A 34 18.39 58.32 2.19
N PRO A 35 19.69 58.08 2.55
CA PRO A 35 20.43 56.86 2.34
C PRO A 35 20.04 55.71 3.28
N ALA A 36 20.16 54.51 2.74
CA ALA A 36 19.84 53.22 3.35
C ALA A 36 20.52 53.00 4.71
N LEU A 37 19.76 53.05 5.78
CA LEU A 37 20.01 52.33 7.00
C LEU A 37 19.21 51.03 6.91
N GLU A 38 19.88 49.92 6.75
CA GLU A 38 19.30 48.57 6.85
C GLU A 38 18.51 48.45 8.17
N LYS A 39 17.21 48.63 8.12
CA LYS A 39 16.33 48.17 9.18
C LYS A 39 16.26 46.64 9.11
N ARG A 40 17.15 45.99 9.84
CA ARG A 40 16.90 44.61 10.28
C ARG A 40 15.55 44.65 11.02
N SER A 41 14.49 44.20 10.36
CA SER A 41 13.23 43.88 11.02
C SER A 41 13.50 42.65 11.89
N LEU A 42 13.86 42.90 13.13
CA LEU A 42 13.74 41.91 14.20
C LEU A 42 12.24 41.72 14.44
N THR A 43 11.60 40.93 13.58
CA THR A 43 10.41 40.24 14.01
C THR A 43 10.92 39.21 15.03
N ALA A 44 10.98 39.63 16.29
CA ALA A 44 11.25 38.74 17.40
C ALA A 44 10.12 37.68 17.38
N SER A 45 10.36 36.54 16.76
CA SER A 45 9.48 35.40 16.94
C SER A 45 9.40 35.11 18.43
N ILE A 46 8.18 35.09 18.95
CA ILE A 46 7.95 34.76 20.35
C ILE A 46 8.54 33.38 20.58
N LEU A 47 9.56 33.26 21.43
CA LEU A 47 10.09 32.00 21.89
C LEU A 47 9.02 31.31 22.75
N THR A 48 8.42 30.26 22.24
CA THR A 48 7.49 29.43 22.99
C THR A 48 8.26 28.31 23.71
N ILE A 49 7.65 27.73 24.74
CA ILE A 49 8.21 26.59 25.49
C ILE A 49 8.54 25.42 24.55
N ASP A 50 7.83 25.28 23.44
CA ASP A 50 8.12 24.28 22.40
C ASP A 50 9.36 24.60 21.55
N SER A 51 9.98 25.77 21.71
CA SER A 51 11.24 26.13 21.03
C SER A 51 12.43 25.29 21.49
N ASP A 52 12.31 24.59 22.62
CA ASP A 52 13.31 23.64 23.08
C ASP A 52 13.56 22.50 22.08
N ARG A 53 12.54 22.18 21.25
CA ARG A 53 12.69 21.20 20.15
C ARG A 53 13.61 21.68 19.02
N ALA A 54 13.80 22.97 18.89
CA ALA A 54 14.70 23.58 17.90
C ALA A 54 16.18 23.50 18.34
N VAL A 55 16.44 23.16 19.59
CA VAL A 55 17.79 23.05 20.18
C VAL A 55 18.28 21.58 20.15
N GLU A 56 17.44 20.61 19.77
CA GLU A 56 17.85 19.22 19.61
C GLU A 56 18.91 19.11 18.50
N THR A 57 20.13 18.87 18.88
CA THR A 57 21.20 18.55 17.93
C THR A 57 20.91 17.19 17.26
N GLN A 58 21.40 16.99 16.04
CA GLN A 58 21.22 15.70 15.35
C GLN A 58 21.75 14.51 16.18
N GLU A 59 22.82 14.72 16.94
CA GLU A 59 23.39 13.72 17.85
C GLU A 59 22.41 13.33 18.97
N ASN A 60 21.75 14.30 19.61
CA ASN A 60 20.75 14.03 20.67
C ASN A 60 19.55 13.23 20.13
N VAL A 61 19.13 13.53 18.90
CA VAL A 61 18.04 12.78 18.24
C VAL A 61 18.47 11.34 17.94
N GLU A 62 19.71 11.14 17.46
CA GLU A 62 20.25 9.81 17.19
C GLU A 62 20.42 8.99 18.47
N ASP A 63 20.91 9.60 19.53
CA ASP A 63 21.06 8.94 20.84
C ASP A 63 19.69 8.56 21.41
N THR A 64 18.69 9.41 21.31
CA THR A 64 17.32 9.10 21.72
C THR A 64 16.78 7.89 20.96
N ILE A 65 16.94 7.87 19.63
CA ILE A 65 16.53 6.72 18.81
C ILE A 65 17.31 5.46 19.20
N TRP A 66 18.61 5.58 19.49
CA TRP A 66 19.43 4.45 19.93
C TRP A 66 18.94 3.86 21.25
N HIS A 67 18.60 4.71 22.23
CA HIS A 67 18.00 4.27 23.50
C HIS A 67 16.64 3.57 23.29
N ASP A 68 15.81 4.08 22.37
CA ASP A 68 14.55 3.43 21.97
C ASP A 68 14.80 2.03 21.38
N LEU A 69 15.85 1.87 20.57
CA LEU A 69 16.24 0.58 19.98
C LEU A 69 16.76 -0.38 21.06
N GLN A 70 17.55 0.08 22.02
CA GLN A 70 17.98 -0.73 23.17
C GLN A 70 16.78 -1.21 24.01
N ASN A 71 15.81 -0.33 24.25
CA ASN A 71 14.59 -0.69 24.95
C ASN A 71 13.75 -1.69 24.15
N ALA A 72 13.61 -1.49 22.82
CA ALA A 72 12.94 -2.42 21.93
C ALA A 72 13.60 -3.81 21.92
N TYR A 73 14.93 -3.87 21.97
CA TYR A 73 15.69 -5.12 22.11
C TYR A 73 15.34 -5.86 23.40
N ARG A 74 15.34 -5.16 24.55
CA ARG A 74 15.03 -5.75 25.88
C ARG A 74 13.59 -6.25 25.96
N THR A 75 12.65 -5.48 25.43
CA THR A 75 11.20 -5.77 25.48
C THR A 75 10.72 -6.68 24.35
N LYS A 76 11.61 -7.04 23.41
CA LYS A 76 11.25 -7.78 22.18
C LYS A 76 10.09 -7.11 21.44
N LYS A 77 10.11 -5.77 21.39
CA LYS A 77 9.08 -4.99 20.69
C LYS A 77 9.21 -5.19 19.18
N ILE A 78 8.07 -5.35 18.50
CA ILE A 78 8.02 -5.36 17.04
C ILE A 78 8.23 -3.92 16.57
N LEU A 79 9.19 -3.73 15.67
CA LEU A 79 9.48 -2.49 14.98
C LEU A 79 9.17 -2.67 13.50
N THR A 80 8.87 -1.57 12.81
CA THR A 80 8.59 -1.56 11.37
C THR A 80 9.58 -0.65 10.68
N GLY A 81 10.22 -1.12 9.62
CA GLY A 81 11.17 -0.35 8.82
C GLY A 81 11.09 -0.71 7.35
N GLN A 82 11.69 0.11 6.51
CA GLN A 82 11.65 -0.05 5.06
C GLN A 82 12.80 -0.95 4.58
N LEU A 83 12.48 -1.98 3.78
CA LEU A 83 13.47 -2.82 3.12
C LEU A 83 14.15 -2.03 1.99
N GLY A 84 15.37 -1.58 2.22
CA GLY A 84 16.08 -0.68 1.32
C GLY A 84 17.17 -1.32 0.49
N GLY A 85 17.61 -2.53 0.83
CA GLY A 85 18.71 -3.16 0.09
C GLY A 85 18.92 -4.62 0.41
N ILE A 86 19.75 -5.25 -0.43
CA ILE A 86 20.18 -6.64 -0.28
C ILE A 86 21.70 -6.66 -0.45
N GLU A 87 22.39 -7.24 0.49
CA GLU A 87 23.85 -7.36 0.46
C GLU A 87 24.28 -8.82 0.54
N ARG A 88 25.38 -9.13 -0.10
CA ARG A 88 26.04 -10.44 -0.02
C ARG A 88 27.24 -10.33 0.89
N MET A 89 27.34 -11.25 1.83
CA MET A 89 28.52 -11.38 2.69
C MET A 89 29.64 -12.11 1.95
N GLU A 90 30.89 -11.84 2.33
CA GLU A 90 32.09 -12.55 1.79
C GLU A 90 32.02 -14.06 1.99
N GLY A 91 31.24 -14.56 2.98
CA GLY A 91 30.97 -15.99 3.22
C GLY A 91 29.81 -16.59 2.42
N GLY A 92 29.25 -15.88 1.41
CA GLY A 92 28.17 -16.36 0.53
C GLY A 92 26.74 -16.22 1.08
N GLY A 93 26.59 -15.71 2.31
CA GLY A 93 25.27 -15.41 2.90
C GLY A 93 24.65 -14.14 2.32
N THR A 94 23.32 -14.10 2.22
CA THR A 94 22.57 -12.89 1.83
C THR A 94 21.96 -12.23 3.07
N ILE A 95 22.03 -10.90 3.14
CA ILE A 95 21.46 -10.08 4.20
C ILE A 95 20.49 -9.08 3.57
N ALA A 96 19.31 -8.97 4.14
CA ALA A 96 18.36 -7.90 3.88
C ALA A 96 18.72 -6.69 4.76
N ILE A 97 18.76 -5.51 4.16
CA ILE A 97 19.02 -4.26 4.85
C ILE A 97 17.72 -3.49 5.00
N VAL A 98 17.36 -3.24 6.24
CA VAL A 98 16.15 -2.49 6.61
C VAL A 98 16.56 -1.15 7.22
N TYR A 99 15.95 -0.09 6.76
CA TYR A 99 16.14 1.24 7.34
C TYR A 99 15.03 1.53 8.36
N TYR A 100 15.47 1.74 9.60
CA TYR A 100 14.60 2.20 10.66
C TYR A 100 15.04 3.59 11.11
N LYS A 101 14.25 4.59 10.79
CA LYS A 101 14.65 6.00 10.95
C LYS A 101 16.01 6.22 10.23
N LYS A 102 17.08 6.50 11.00
CA LYS A 102 18.44 6.68 10.43
C LYS A 102 19.34 5.45 10.58
N PHE A 103 18.87 4.41 11.26
CA PHE A 103 19.68 3.24 11.56
C PHE A 103 19.48 2.13 10.53
N ARG A 104 20.58 1.48 10.21
CA ARG A 104 20.64 0.31 9.36
C ARG A 104 20.50 -0.94 10.20
N VAL A 105 19.54 -1.79 9.85
CA VAL A 105 19.25 -3.06 10.51
C VAL A 105 19.52 -4.19 9.52
N ALA A 106 20.37 -5.12 9.89
CA ALA A 106 20.70 -6.30 9.10
C ALA A 106 19.79 -7.47 9.49
N ILE A 107 19.14 -8.10 8.51
CA ILE A 107 18.33 -9.30 8.71
C ILE A 107 18.90 -10.41 7.81
N PRO A 108 19.45 -11.50 8.36
CA PRO A 108 19.88 -12.64 7.57
C PRO A 108 18.72 -13.23 6.75
N LEU A 109 19.00 -13.76 5.59
CA LEU A 109 17.97 -14.35 4.70
C LEU A 109 17.20 -15.48 5.39
N THR A 110 17.85 -16.27 6.24
CA THR A 110 17.22 -17.31 7.06
C THR A 110 16.18 -16.77 8.06
N GLU A 111 16.36 -15.52 8.49
CA GLU A 111 15.47 -14.82 9.41
C GLU A 111 14.39 -13.98 8.70
N MET A 112 14.37 -14.00 7.36
CA MET A 112 13.36 -13.29 6.54
C MET A 112 12.04 -14.05 6.38
N MET A 113 11.99 -15.32 6.78
CA MET A 113 10.81 -16.19 6.68
C MET A 113 10.23 -16.25 5.25
N ILE A 114 11.09 -16.41 4.27
CA ILE A 114 10.66 -16.64 2.88
C ILE A 114 10.43 -18.13 2.69
N HIS A 115 9.16 -18.54 2.70
CA HIS A 115 8.77 -19.91 2.42
C HIS A 115 8.80 -20.19 0.91
N LEU A 116 9.49 -21.25 0.54
CA LEU A 116 9.41 -21.86 -0.78
C LEU A 116 8.67 -23.18 -0.65
N PRO A 117 7.87 -23.58 -1.66
CA PRO A 117 7.33 -24.93 -1.70
C PRO A 117 8.48 -25.93 -1.59
N GLU A 118 8.34 -26.94 -0.74
CA GLU A 118 9.28 -28.06 -0.63
C GLU A 118 9.15 -28.91 -1.89
N ASP A 119 9.97 -28.61 -2.87
CA ASP A 119 10.13 -29.45 -4.06
C ASP A 119 11.38 -30.29 -3.82
N GLU A 120 11.24 -31.59 -3.61
CA GLU A 120 12.28 -32.52 -3.22
C GLU A 120 13.48 -32.61 -4.19
N SER A 121 13.39 -31.94 -5.34
CA SER A 121 14.37 -32.04 -6.43
C SER A 121 15.30 -30.82 -6.57
N HIS A 122 15.22 -29.79 -5.73
CA HIS A 122 15.98 -28.57 -5.94
C HIS A 122 17.31 -28.51 -5.16
N ASN A 123 18.36 -28.17 -5.89
CA ASN A 123 19.70 -27.96 -5.36
C ASN A 123 19.70 -26.71 -4.44
N TYR A 124 20.43 -26.73 -3.32
CA TYR A 124 20.52 -25.60 -2.36
C TYR A 124 20.82 -24.25 -3.03
N GLY A 125 21.62 -24.25 -4.12
CA GLY A 125 21.91 -23.04 -4.90
C GLY A 125 20.69 -22.42 -5.60
N GLU A 126 19.78 -23.25 -6.09
CA GLU A 126 18.54 -22.79 -6.76
C GLU A 126 17.53 -22.24 -5.75
N LEU A 127 17.44 -22.86 -4.58
CA LEU A 127 16.58 -22.36 -3.48
C LEU A 127 17.04 -20.98 -3.04
N SER A 128 18.35 -20.79 -2.85
CA SER A 128 18.91 -19.48 -2.48
C SER A 128 18.67 -18.42 -3.55
N GLN A 129 18.76 -18.77 -4.83
CA GLN A 129 18.46 -17.83 -5.93
C GLN A 129 16.99 -17.44 -5.96
N ARG A 130 16.06 -18.39 -5.75
CA ARG A 130 14.63 -18.13 -5.68
C ARG A 130 14.29 -17.23 -4.49
N GLN A 131 14.87 -17.49 -3.31
CA GLN A 131 14.69 -16.65 -2.12
C GLN A 131 15.21 -15.21 -2.36
N ASN A 132 16.38 -15.07 -2.99
CA ASN A 132 16.93 -13.78 -3.36
C ASN A 132 16.04 -13.02 -4.35
N LYS A 133 15.43 -13.73 -5.31
CA LYS A 133 14.49 -13.13 -6.26
C LYS A 133 13.22 -12.62 -5.55
N ILE A 134 12.68 -13.42 -4.61
CA ILE A 134 11.52 -13.01 -3.82
C ILE A 134 11.87 -11.78 -2.98
N LEU A 135 13.02 -11.80 -2.30
CA LEU A 135 13.51 -10.68 -1.51
C LEU A 135 13.70 -9.41 -2.38
N GLY A 136 14.21 -9.58 -3.61
CA GLY A 136 14.33 -8.48 -4.57
C GLY A 136 12.98 -7.83 -4.94
N ASN A 137 11.93 -8.65 -5.05
CA ASN A 137 10.58 -8.15 -5.34
C ASN A 137 9.92 -7.44 -4.15
N MET A 138 10.48 -7.58 -2.94
CA MET A 138 10.01 -6.93 -1.72
C MET A 138 10.71 -5.59 -1.45
N LEU A 139 11.68 -5.19 -2.26
CA LEU A 139 12.39 -3.92 -2.06
C LEU A 139 11.41 -2.74 -2.04
N GLY A 140 11.60 -1.86 -1.06
CA GLY A 140 10.71 -0.73 -0.82
C GLY A 140 9.54 -1.04 0.12
N CYS A 141 9.26 -2.32 0.41
CA CYS A 141 8.22 -2.69 1.36
C CYS A 141 8.62 -2.35 2.80
N GLU A 142 7.65 -1.92 3.59
CA GLU A 142 7.79 -1.91 5.03
C GLU A 142 7.70 -3.33 5.57
N ILE A 143 8.64 -3.73 6.39
CA ILE A 143 8.64 -5.04 7.07
C ILE A 143 8.75 -4.87 8.57
N ASP A 144 8.15 -5.81 9.27
CA ASP A 144 8.20 -5.86 10.73
C ASP A 144 9.33 -6.77 11.18
N PHE A 145 10.03 -6.36 12.23
CA PHE A 145 11.16 -7.11 12.75
C PHE A 145 11.31 -6.96 14.27
N ILE A 146 12.03 -7.90 14.89
CA ILE A 146 12.45 -7.84 16.29
C ILE A 146 13.97 -7.86 16.32
N ILE A 147 14.56 -6.98 17.12
CA ILE A 147 16.01 -6.91 17.29
C ILE A 147 16.47 -8.15 18.05
N LYS A 148 17.45 -8.87 17.49
CA LYS A 148 18.09 -10.06 18.07
C LYS A 148 19.44 -9.73 18.70
N GLY A 149 20.17 -8.82 18.09
CA GLY A 149 21.50 -8.41 18.53
C GLY A 149 21.74 -6.94 18.29
N LEU A 150 22.54 -6.35 19.17
CA LEU A 150 22.87 -4.93 19.17
C LEU A 150 24.32 -4.77 19.60
N ASP A 151 25.11 -4.08 18.80
CA ASP A 151 26.47 -3.70 19.16
C ASP A 151 26.53 -2.19 19.41
N ASN A 152 26.86 -1.82 20.63
CA ASN A 152 26.95 -0.43 21.07
C ASN A 152 28.14 0.31 20.44
N ASN A 153 29.25 -0.41 20.13
CA ASN A 153 30.46 0.23 19.63
C ASN A 153 30.32 0.64 18.15
N SER A 154 29.79 -0.29 17.34
CA SER A 154 29.59 -0.06 15.90
C SER A 154 28.21 0.50 15.57
N ARG A 155 27.31 0.65 16.57
CA ARG A 155 25.88 0.99 16.38
C ARG A 155 25.20 0.13 15.32
N SER A 156 25.62 -1.15 15.24
CA SER A 156 25.05 -2.12 14.31
C SER A 156 23.94 -2.94 14.96
N LEU A 157 22.94 -3.29 14.14
CA LEU A 157 21.74 -3.98 14.57
C LEU A 157 21.53 -5.22 13.72
N VAL A 158 21.26 -6.34 14.38
CA VAL A 158 20.82 -7.59 13.76
C VAL A 158 19.42 -7.90 14.23
N ALA A 159 18.53 -8.22 13.30
CA ALA A 159 17.12 -8.46 13.61
C ALA A 159 16.58 -9.71 12.91
N SER A 160 15.37 -10.12 13.32
CA SER A 160 14.63 -11.22 12.77
C SER A 160 13.23 -10.76 12.37
N ARG A 161 12.87 -10.97 11.10
CA ARG A 161 11.50 -10.84 10.62
C ARG A 161 10.67 -12.06 11.04
N LYS A 162 11.27 -13.25 11.04
CA LYS A 162 10.62 -14.50 11.48
C LYS A 162 10.01 -14.36 12.87
N ASP A 163 10.76 -13.85 13.84
CA ASP A 163 10.25 -13.67 15.21
C ASP A 163 9.10 -12.67 15.28
N ALA A 164 9.17 -11.60 14.49
CA ALA A 164 8.09 -10.61 14.43
C ALA A 164 6.81 -11.22 13.84
N MET A 165 6.93 -11.99 12.76
CA MET A 165 5.79 -12.66 12.13
C MET A 165 5.17 -13.69 13.07
N LEU A 166 5.97 -14.54 13.72
CA LEU A 166 5.49 -15.52 14.69
C LEU A 166 4.78 -14.85 15.87
N LYS A 167 5.35 -13.78 16.40
CA LYS A 167 4.72 -13.01 17.49
C LYS A 167 3.40 -12.40 17.06
N LYS A 168 3.31 -11.86 15.84
CA LYS A 168 2.03 -11.37 15.28
C LYS A 168 1.02 -12.50 15.12
N ARG A 169 1.42 -13.66 14.59
CA ARG A 169 0.55 -14.83 14.46
C ARG A 169 0.00 -15.25 15.80
N GLN A 170 0.83 -15.30 16.83
CA GLN A 170 0.39 -15.62 18.18
C GLN A 170 -0.68 -14.64 18.71
N ILE A 171 -0.54 -13.35 18.44
CA ILE A 171 -1.45 -12.31 18.95
C ILE A 171 -2.76 -12.26 18.18
N PHE A 172 -2.73 -12.53 16.88
CA PHE A 172 -3.87 -12.26 15.99
C PHE A 172 -4.66 -13.50 15.59
N TYR A 173 -4.00 -14.67 15.50
CA TYR A 173 -4.64 -15.90 15.03
C TYR A 173 -4.95 -16.89 16.14
N LEU A 174 -4.19 -16.89 17.25
CA LEU A 174 -4.54 -17.73 18.38
C LEU A 174 -5.69 -17.14 19.18
N PRO A 175 -6.59 -18.01 19.72
CA PRO A 175 -7.68 -17.55 20.55
C PRO A 175 -7.17 -16.92 21.84
N ASP A 176 -7.82 -15.84 22.25
CA ASP A 176 -7.61 -15.21 23.55
C ASP A 176 -8.23 -16.05 24.70
N ALA A 177 -8.15 -15.54 25.93
CA ALA A 177 -8.75 -16.19 27.09
C ALA A 177 -10.28 -16.43 26.98
N ASN A 178 -10.95 -15.73 26.07
CA ASN A 178 -12.38 -15.85 25.80
C ASN A 178 -12.67 -16.77 24.59
N GLY A 179 -11.64 -17.37 23.98
CA GLY A 179 -11.77 -18.25 22.83
C GLY A 179 -11.94 -17.51 21.48
N ASN A 180 -11.71 -16.18 21.43
CA ASN A 180 -11.87 -15.39 20.23
C ASN A 180 -10.54 -15.07 19.59
N SER A 181 -10.38 -15.36 18.29
CA SER A 181 -9.25 -14.91 17.49
C SER A 181 -9.51 -13.51 16.94
N ARG A 182 -8.47 -12.66 16.86
CA ARG A 182 -8.61 -11.31 16.31
C ARG A 182 -8.81 -11.33 14.79
N VAL A 183 -8.20 -12.28 14.11
CA VAL A 183 -8.44 -12.55 12.69
C VAL A 183 -9.30 -13.78 12.58
N CYS A 184 -10.47 -13.64 11.94
CA CYS A 184 -11.44 -14.71 11.75
C CYS A 184 -12.02 -14.64 10.33
N VAL A 185 -12.67 -15.72 9.89
CA VAL A 185 -13.35 -15.80 8.60
C VAL A 185 -14.42 -14.72 8.50
N ASP A 186 -14.64 -14.19 7.31
CA ASP A 186 -15.53 -13.08 6.94
C ASP A 186 -15.13 -11.70 7.48
N ARG A 187 -14.08 -11.60 8.29
CA ARG A 187 -13.60 -10.30 8.77
C ARG A 187 -12.85 -9.55 7.67
N VAL A 188 -13.13 -8.26 7.56
CA VAL A 188 -12.34 -7.34 6.75
C VAL A 188 -11.18 -6.82 7.59
N VAL A 189 -9.96 -6.95 7.07
CA VAL A 189 -8.72 -6.56 7.74
C VAL A 189 -7.82 -5.78 6.78
N GLN A 190 -6.91 -5.00 7.34
CA GLN A 190 -5.88 -4.33 6.58
C GLN A 190 -4.71 -5.28 6.33
N ALA A 191 -4.26 -5.35 5.09
CA ALA A 191 -3.11 -6.12 4.64
C ALA A 191 -2.08 -5.20 3.99
N ARG A 192 -0.81 -5.56 4.09
CA ARG A 192 0.30 -4.85 3.44
C ARG A 192 0.71 -5.59 2.17
N VAL A 193 0.82 -4.87 1.06
CA VAL A 193 1.32 -5.41 -0.20
C VAL A 193 2.84 -5.59 -0.10
N VAL A 194 3.29 -6.83 -0.21
CA VAL A 194 4.71 -7.22 -0.07
C VAL A 194 5.39 -7.36 -1.44
N ALA A 195 4.67 -7.87 -2.42
CA ALA A 195 5.16 -7.99 -3.79
C ALA A 195 3.99 -7.95 -4.77
N VAL A 196 4.25 -7.41 -5.96
CA VAL A 196 3.27 -7.34 -7.06
C VAL A 196 3.84 -8.02 -8.30
N ALA A 197 3.05 -8.86 -8.93
CA ALA A 197 3.31 -9.43 -10.23
C ALA A 197 2.09 -9.20 -11.13
N GLU A 198 2.23 -9.43 -12.44
CA GLU A 198 1.20 -9.12 -13.43
C GLU A 198 -0.22 -9.63 -13.05
N LYS A 199 -0.31 -10.85 -12.51
CA LYS A 199 -1.59 -11.52 -12.19
C LYS A 199 -1.76 -11.92 -10.73
N VAL A 200 -0.82 -11.53 -9.87
CA VAL A 200 -0.80 -11.95 -8.47
C VAL A 200 -0.25 -10.81 -7.61
N VAL A 201 -0.93 -10.53 -6.52
CA VAL A 201 -0.43 -9.64 -5.47
C VAL A 201 -0.17 -10.46 -4.22
N ARG A 202 1.05 -10.38 -3.68
CA ARG A 202 1.40 -11.00 -2.41
C ARG A 202 1.21 -9.99 -1.30
N VAL A 203 0.45 -10.38 -0.29
CA VAL A 203 0.13 -9.53 0.86
C VAL A 203 0.52 -10.19 2.18
N GLU A 204 0.86 -9.38 3.16
CA GLU A 204 1.05 -9.80 4.54
C GLU A 204 -0.15 -9.38 5.40
N ILE A 205 -0.72 -10.35 6.10
CA ILE A 205 -1.87 -10.18 7.00
C ILE A 205 -1.43 -10.61 8.39
N PHE A 206 -1.02 -9.66 9.23
CA PHE A 206 -0.59 -9.91 10.62
C PHE A 206 0.39 -11.08 10.80
N GLY A 207 1.45 -11.11 9.97
CA GLY A 207 2.50 -12.13 10.05
C GLY A 207 2.25 -13.37 9.19
N VAL A 208 1.18 -13.42 8.42
CA VAL A 208 0.92 -14.46 7.43
C VAL A 208 0.98 -13.85 6.03
N GLU A 209 1.81 -14.40 5.15
CA GLU A 209 1.84 -14.01 3.74
C GLU A 209 0.88 -14.88 2.94
N THR A 210 0.10 -14.25 2.08
CA THR A 210 -0.79 -14.93 1.13
C THR A 210 -0.73 -14.27 -0.24
N SER A 211 -1.11 -15.03 -1.26
CA SER A 211 -1.13 -14.56 -2.65
C SER A 211 -2.58 -14.43 -3.12
N ILE A 212 -2.94 -13.25 -3.59
CA ILE A 212 -4.27 -12.94 -4.12
C ILE A 212 -4.15 -12.85 -5.64
N LEU A 213 -4.94 -13.67 -6.35
CA LEU A 213 -4.95 -13.69 -7.80
C LEU A 213 -5.71 -12.48 -8.36
N ALA A 214 -5.39 -12.06 -9.58
CA ALA A 214 -6.01 -10.92 -10.25
C ALA A 214 -7.56 -10.98 -10.25
N ARG A 215 -8.16 -12.16 -10.41
CA ARG A 215 -9.61 -12.40 -10.35
C ARG A 215 -10.24 -12.13 -8.99
N ASP A 216 -9.43 -12.12 -7.93
CA ASP A 216 -9.86 -11.93 -6.54
C ASP A 216 -9.49 -10.53 -6.01
N LEU A 217 -8.78 -9.74 -6.83
CA LEU A 217 -8.42 -8.34 -6.53
C LEU A 217 -9.53 -7.35 -6.89
N SER A 218 -10.24 -7.58 -7.98
CA SER A 218 -11.28 -6.67 -8.48
C SER A 218 -12.42 -7.44 -9.14
N TRP A 219 -13.62 -6.85 -9.11
CA TRP A 219 -14.74 -7.28 -9.96
C TRP A 219 -14.52 -6.92 -11.43
N ASP A 220 -13.69 -5.94 -11.69
CA ASP A 220 -13.33 -5.53 -13.03
C ASP A 220 -12.21 -6.42 -13.58
N TRP A 221 -12.19 -6.59 -14.90
CA TRP A 221 -11.11 -7.30 -15.57
C TRP A 221 -9.78 -6.53 -15.34
N LEU A 222 -8.85 -7.17 -14.68
CA LEU A 222 -7.53 -6.63 -14.39
C LEU A 222 -6.49 -7.37 -15.23
N GLY A 223 -5.95 -6.69 -16.24
CA GLY A 223 -4.92 -7.25 -17.12
C GLY A 223 -3.56 -7.32 -16.44
N ASN A 224 -3.23 -6.29 -15.66
CA ASN A 224 -1.96 -6.21 -14.94
C ASN A 224 -2.17 -5.59 -13.55
N ALA A 225 -1.88 -6.35 -12.50
CA ALA A 225 -2.06 -5.89 -11.13
C ALA A 225 -1.13 -4.72 -10.76
N ASN A 226 0.02 -4.55 -11.44
CA ASN A 226 0.92 -3.42 -11.22
C ASN A 226 0.31 -2.05 -11.60
N GLU A 227 -0.82 -2.04 -12.33
CA GLU A 227 -1.52 -0.79 -12.64
C GLU A 227 -2.32 -0.24 -11.45
N MET A 228 -2.65 -1.10 -10.48
CA MET A 228 -3.51 -0.74 -9.35
C MET A 228 -2.83 -0.90 -7.99
N PHE A 229 -1.82 -1.75 -7.88
CA PHE A 229 -1.17 -2.09 -6.61
C PHE A 229 0.33 -1.89 -6.69
N HIS A 230 0.90 -1.32 -5.63
CA HIS A 230 2.34 -1.11 -5.50
C HIS A 230 2.87 -1.77 -4.22
N VAL A 231 4.14 -2.10 -4.22
CA VAL A 231 4.82 -2.63 -3.03
C VAL A 231 4.78 -1.60 -1.90
N GLY A 232 4.35 -2.02 -0.73
CA GLY A 232 4.17 -1.15 0.44
C GLY A 232 2.74 -0.60 0.62
N ASP A 233 1.86 -0.73 -0.38
CA ASP A 233 0.47 -0.31 -0.23
C ASP A 233 -0.22 -1.03 0.92
N GLN A 234 -1.15 -0.33 1.56
CA GLN A 234 -2.04 -0.89 2.56
C GLN A 234 -3.44 -1.03 1.98
N ILE A 235 -3.92 -2.26 1.86
CA ILE A 235 -5.19 -2.60 1.24
C ILE A 235 -6.13 -3.30 2.22
N LEU A 236 -7.42 -3.17 2.00
CA LEU A 236 -8.42 -3.92 2.75
C LEU A 236 -8.68 -5.25 2.05
N VAL A 237 -8.70 -6.32 2.83
CA VAL A 237 -9.00 -7.68 2.36
C VAL A 237 -10.04 -8.33 3.26
N ARG A 238 -10.90 -9.17 2.68
CA ARG A 238 -11.80 -10.03 3.44
C ARG A 238 -11.16 -11.40 3.58
N ILE A 239 -11.17 -11.92 4.78
CA ILE A 239 -10.68 -13.27 5.08
C ILE A 239 -11.73 -14.28 4.63
N LEU A 240 -11.37 -15.15 3.71
CA LEU A 240 -12.28 -16.21 3.19
C LEU A 240 -12.12 -17.52 3.95
N ASP A 241 -10.87 -17.84 4.34
CA ASP A 241 -10.56 -19.09 4.98
C ASP A 241 -9.26 -18.98 5.78
N ILE A 242 -9.14 -19.73 6.86
CA ILE A 242 -7.95 -19.80 7.72
C ILE A 242 -7.69 -21.26 8.03
N THR A 243 -6.51 -21.76 7.69
CA THR A 243 -6.02 -23.06 8.10
C THR A 243 -4.84 -22.84 9.05
N ALA A 244 -4.92 -23.38 10.26
CA ALA A 244 -3.90 -23.23 11.29
C ALA A 244 -3.61 -24.61 11.88
N ASP A 245 -2.54 -25.25 11.43
CA ASP A 245 -2.07 -26.52 11.99
C ASP A 245 -1.17 -26.24 13.21
N ASP A 246 -0.25 -25.33 13.07
CA ASP A 246 0.59 -24.78 14.14
C ASP A 246 0.93 -23.31 13.88
N LEU A 247 1.71 -22.67 14.77
CA LEU A 247 2.08 -21.26 14.66
C LEU A 247 2.94 -20.96 13.41
N GLU A 248 3.74 -21.92 12.94
CA GLU A 248 4.57 -21.75 11.75
C GLU A 248 3.79 -22.04 10.46
N HIS A 249 2.73 -22.85 10.52
CA HIS A 249 1.97 -23.31 9.36
C HIS A 249 0.52 -22.76 9.39
N ILE A 250 0.39 -21.45 9.47
CA ILE A 250 -0.87 -20.75 9.28
C ILE A 250 -0.96 -20.30 7.83
N SER A 251 -2.04 -20.69 7.15
CA SER A 251 -2.37 -20.19 5.83
C SER A 251 -3.70 -19.45 5.83
N VAL A 252 -3.77 -18.38 5.05
CA VAL A 252 -4.95 -17.52 4.95
C VAL A 252 -5.31 -17.37 3.50
N ARG A 253 -6.57 -17.55 3.17
CA ARG A 253 -7.12 -17.19 1.88
C ARG A 253 -7.97 -15.93 2.04
N ALA A 254 -7.68 -14.93 1.23
CA ALA A 254 -8.35 -13.62 1.27
C ALA A 254 -8.62 -13.10 -0.13
N ASP A 255 -9.55 -12.18 -0.25
CA ASP A 255 -9.80 -11.41 -1.47
C ASP A 255 -9.99 -9.92 -1.18
N VAL A 256 -9.82 -9.10 -2.21
CA VAL A 256 -10.02 -7.65 -2.16
C VAL A 256 -11.42 -7.31 -2.65
N LYS A 257 -11.90 -8.02 -3.68
CA LYS A 257 -13.15 -7.70 -4.37
C LYS A 257 -14.39 -7.76 -3.47
N SER A 258 -14.44 -8.70 -2.54
CA SER A 258 -15.61 -8.86 -1.65
C SER A 258 -15.68 -7.82 -0.53
N VAL A 259 -14.65 -7.01 -0.33
CA VAL A 259 -14.68 -5.87 0.60
C VAL A 259 -15.69 -4.83 0.12
N ASN A 260 -15.71 -4.57 -1.18
CA ASN A 260 -16.71 -3.72 -1.81
C ASN A 260 -17.79 -4.63 -2.44
N GLY A 261 -19.04 -4.45 -2.05
CA GLY A 261 -20.14 -5.27 -2.56
C GLY A 261 -20.17 -5.34 -4.09
N ASP A 262 -20.54 -6.50 -4.63
CA ASP A 262 -20.70 -6.69 -6.07
C ASP A 262 -21.87 -5.87 -6.62
N THR A 263 -21.55 -4.73 -7.18
CA THR A 263 -22.53 -3.88 -7.88
C THR A 263 -22.78 -4.34 -9.33
N SER A 264 -21.96 -5.27 -9.85
CA SER A 264 -21.98 -5.69 -11.26
C SER A 264 -23.30 -6.39 -11.61
N LYS A 265 -23.80 -7.28 -10.72
CA LYS A 265 -25.10 -7.95 -10.94
C LYS A 265 -26.27 -6.97 -10.97
N ALA A 266 -26.32 -6.03 -10.01
CA ALA A 266 -27.37 -5.01 -9.95
C ALA A 266 -27.30 -4.06 -11.16
N ASN A 267 -26.13 -3.83 -11.70
CA ASN A 267 -25.94 -3.01 -12.88
C ASN A 267 -26.23 -3.78 -14.18
N LEU A 268 -25.92 -5.09 -14.22
CA LEU A 268 -26.22 -5.93 -15.37
C LEU A 268 -27.73 -5.98 -15.66
N SER A 269 -28.58 -6.00 -14.64
CA SER A 269 -30.03 -5.96 -14.79
C SER A 269 -30.55 -4.66 -15.44
N LYS A 270 -29.76 -3.56 -15.37
CA LYS A 270 -30.05 -2.29 -16.04
C LYS A 270 -29.59 -2.25 -17.49
N CYS A 271 -28.75 -3.23 -17.87
CA CYS A 271 -28.21 -3.33 -19.23
C CYS A 271 -29.28 -3.91 -20.18
N LYS A 272 -29.51 -3.23 -21.28
CA LYS A 272 -30.53 -3.65 -22.29
C LYS A 272 -29.82 -4.22 -23.50
N ILE A 273 -30.36 -5.31 -24.05
CA ILE A 273 -29.94 -5.85 -25.35
C ILE A 273 -30.24 -4.78 -26.42
N GLN A 274 -29.34 -4.62 -27.37
CA GLN A 274 -29.29 -3.54 -28.38
C GLN A 274 -29.09 -2.13 -27.79
N GLY A 275 -28.89 -2.04 -26.46
CA GLY A 275 -28.52 -0.78 -25.80
C GLY A 275 -27.11 -0.35 -26.21
N LYS A 276 -26.94 0.96 -26.35
CA LYS A 276 -25.67 1.60 -26.69
C LYS A 276 -25.13 2.32 -25.45
N TYR A 277 -23.92 1.96 -25.04
CA TYR A 277 -23.30 2.47 -23.86
C TYR A 277 -21.88 2.99 -24.15
N ALA A 278 -21.47 4.06 -23.47
CA ALA A 278 -20.08 4.44 -23.44
C ALA A 278 -19.31 3.49 -22.52
N GLY A 279 -18.06 3.25 -22.80
CA GLY A 279 -17.19 2.43 -21.95
C GLY A 279 -15.72 2.69 -22.21
N THR A 280 -14.88 2.23 -21.30
CA THR A 280 -13.42 2.32 -21.40
C THR A 280 -12.83 0.93 -21.59
N ILE A 281 -11.90 0.79 -22.51
CA ILE A 281 -11.20 -0.48 -22.75
C ILE A 281 -10.23 -0.74 -21.57
N THR A 282 -10.47 -1.85 -20.88
CA THR A 282 -9.63 -2.26 -19.74
C THR A 282 -8.48 -3.15 -20.18
N ASP A 283 -8.73 -4.08 -21.13
CA ASP A 283 -7.69 -4.97 -21.64
C ASP A 283 -8.03 -5.48 -23.05
N ILE A 284 -7.00 -5.99 -23.75
CA ILE A 284 -7.15 -6.64 -25.05
C ILE A 284 -6.33 -7.94 -25.00
N HIS A 285 -7.00 -9.07 -25.20
CA HIS A 285 -6.35 -10.36 -25.21
C HIS A 285 -6.86 -11.25 -26.35
N LYS A 286 -5.96 -11.75 -27.19
CA LYS A 286 -6.24 -12.65 -28.32
C LYS A 286 -7.43 -12.21 -29.21
N GLY A 287 -7.48 -10.92 -29.55
CA GLY A 287 -8.55 -10.35 -30.38
C GLY A 287 -9.88 -10.08 -29.68
N THR A 288 -9.95 -10.37 -28.38
CA THR A 288 -11.09 -10.05 -27.53
C THR A 288 -10.81 -8.75 -26.78
N VAL A 289 -11.71 -7.79 -26.86
CA VAL A 289 -11.58 -6.50 -26.17
C VAL A 289 -12.46 -6.50 -24.94
N PHE A 290 -11.88 -6.23 -23.79
CA PHE A 290 -12.58 -6.09 -22.53
C PHE A 290 -12.88 -4.63 -22.27
N VAL A 291 -14.14 -4.33 -21.99
CA VAL A 291 -14.64 -2.95 -21.82
C VAL A 291 -15.37 -2.82 -20.51
N ARG A 292 -15.09 -1.76 -19.75
CA ARG A 292 -15.90 -1.35 -18.62
C ARG A 292 -16.91 -0.31 -19.09
N LEU A 293 -18.19 -0.67 -19.09
CA LEU A 293 -19.27 0.25 -19.46
C LEU A 293 -19.48 1.31 -18.37
N SER A 294 -19.90 2.51 -18.76
CA SER A 294 -20.18 3.64 -17.85
C SER A 294 -21.24 3.33 -16.79
N ILE A 295 -22.11 2.36 -17.05
CA ILE A 295 -23.10 1.86 -16.10
C ILE A 295 -22.52 0.87 -15.07
N GLY A 296 -21.20 0.63 -15.07
CA GLY A 296 -20.54 -0.27 -14.13
C GLY A 296 -20.72 -1.75 -14.47
N VAL A 297 -20.83 -2.11 -15.73
CA VAL A 297 -20.92 -3.50 -16.23
C VAL A 297 -19.67 -3.84 -17.01
N ASN A 298 -19.12 -5.04 -16.77
CA ASN A 298 -18.05 -5.59 -17.58
C ASN A 298 -18.63 -6.11 -18.90
N ALA A 299 -17.97 -5.79 -20.02
CA ALA A 299 -18.40 -6.16 -21.34
C ALA A 299 -17.26 -6.75 -22.16
N ILE A 300 -17.63 -7.61 -23.11
CA ILE A 300 -16.69 -8.28 -24.02
C ILE A 300 -17.09 -7.95 -25.45
N ALA A 301 -16.15 -7.39 -26.21
CA ALA A 301 -16.32 -7.18 -27.64
C ALA A 301 -15.44 -8.14 -28.45
N HIS A 302 -16.04 -8.82 -29.40
CA HIS A 302 -15.34 -9.65 -30.39
C HIS A 302 -15.13 -8.94 -31.73
N SER A 303 -15.76 -7.78 -31.93
CA SER A 303 -15.69 -7.02 -33.15
C SER A 303 -15.64 -5.52 -32.87
N CYS A 304 -14.90 -4.81 -33.71
CA CYS A 304 -14.84 -3.35 -33.73
C CYS A 304 -15.13 -2.88 -35.15
N TYR A 305 -16.13 -2.01 -35.30
CA TYR A 305 -16.52 -1.43 -36.60
C TYR A 305 -15.85 -0.09 -36.89
N ASP A 306 -15.02 0.42 -35.96
CA ASP A 306 -14.22 1.61 -36.23
C ASP A 306 -13.00 1.22 -37.10
N SER A 307 -12.58 2.13 -37.96
CA SER A 307 -11.39 1.97 -38.81
C SER A 307 -10.07 1.99 -38.00
N ARG A 308 -10.12 2.53 -36.80
CA ARG A 308 -8.99 2.60 -35.88
C ARG A 308 -8.87 1.32 -35.08
N THR A 309 -7.64 0.94 -34.72
CA THR A 309 -7.40 -0.20 -33.83
C THR A 309 -7.68 0.21 -32.38
N PRO A 310 -8.53 -0.53 -31.64
CA PRO A 310 -8.80 -0.23 -30.24
C PRO A 310 -7.56 -0.47 -29.39
N GLY A 311 -7.27 0.46 -28.47
CA GLY A 311 -6.17 0.40 -27.50
C GLY A 311 -6.67 0.36 -26.05
N LYS A 312 -5.79 0.01 -25.10
CA LYS A 312 -6.10 0.11 -23.66
C LYS A 312 -6.40 1.57 -23.29
N LYS A 313 -7.36 1.75 -22.38
CA LYS A 313 -7.83 3.06 -21.89
C LYS A 313 -8.57 3.92 -22.95
N ASP A 314 -8.81 3.41 -24.15
CA ASP A 314 -9.65 4.10 -25.14
C ASP A 314 -11.09 4.17 -24.65
N GLU A 315 -11.73 5.30 -24.89
CA GLU A 315 -13.17 5.45 -24.70
C GLU A 315 -13.90 5.00 -25.96
N VAL A 316 -14.85 4.09 -25.80
CA VAL A 316 -15.55 3.46 -26.90
C VAL A 316 -17.07 3.53 -26.73
N SER A 317 -17.77 3.47 -27.83
CA SER A 317 -19.20 3.24 -27.88
C SER A 317 -19.47 1.77 -28.15
N PHE A 318 -20.07 1.10 -27.16
CA PHE A 318 -20.35 -0.33 -27.14
C PHE A 318 -21.84 -0.60 -27.35
N VAL A 319 -22.17 -1.58 -28.17
CA VAL A 319 -23.54 -2.05 -28.40
C VAL A 319 -23.67 -3.46 -27.87
N VAL A 320 -24.61 -3.67 -26.97
CA VAL A 320 -24.87 -4.97 -26.35
C VAL A 320 -25.67 -5.85 -27.30
N THR A 321 -25.16 -7.04 -27.65
CA THR A 321 -25.85 -8.03 -28.46
C THR A 321 -26.52 -9.11 -27.62
N ARG A 322 -25.92 -9.50 -26.52
CA ARG A 322 -26.50 -10.43 -25.57
C ARG A 322 -25.94 -10.19 -24.14
N ILE A 323 -26.65 -10.70 -23.17
CA ILE A 323 -26.22 -10.70 -21.76
C ILE A 323 -25.89 -12.13 -21.36
N ASP A 324 -24.72 -12.33 -20.78
CA ASP A 324 -24.26 -13.62 -20.22
C ASP A 324 -24.38 -13.51 -18.68
N GLU A 325 -25.46 -14.03 -18.16
CA GLU A 325 -25.78 -13.96 -16.72
C GLU A 325 -24.84 -14.85 -15.90
N ASP A 326 -24.41 -16.00 -16.45
CA ASP A 326 -23.52 -16.94 -15.76
C ASP A 326 -22.15 -16.32 -15.49
N ARG A 327 -21.64 -15.55 -16.44
CA ARG A 327 -20.36 -14.84 -16.33
C ARG A 327 -20.49 -13.41 -15.81
N ASN A 328 -21.72 -12.93 -15.63
CA ASN A 328 -22.02 -11.56 -15.20
C ASN A 328 -21.40 -10.49 -16.12
N VAL A 329 -21.48 -10.72 -17.44
CA VAL A 329 -20.90 -9.83 -18.47
C VAL A 329 -21.89 -9.54 -19.60
N ALA A 330 -21.76 -8.34 -20.20
CA ALA A 330 -22.43 -8.00 -21.44
C ALA A 330 -21.54 -8.39 -22.63
N VAL A 331 -22.09 -9.04 -23.63
CA VAL A 331 -21.36 -9.39 -24.86
C VAL A 331 -21.89 -8.51 -26.00
N GLY A 332 -20.97 -8.00 -26.81
CA GLY A 332 -21.38 -7.11 -27.90
C GLY A 332 -20.22 -6.72 -28.81
N LEU A 333 -20.35 -5.56 -29.39
CA LEU A 333 -19.40 -5.02 -30.35
C LEU A 333 -19.10 -3.54 -30.07
N ILE A 334 -17.94 -3.10 -30.49
CA ILE A 334 -17.54 -1.69 -30.46
C ILE A 334 -18.04 -1.06 -31.78
N SER A 335 -18.94 -0.09 -31.67
CA SER A 335 -19.48 0.61 -32.85
C SER A 335 -18.55 1.72 -33.33
N ARG A 336 -17.85 2.40 -32.41
CA ARG A 336 -16.85 3.42 -32.72
C ARG A 336 -15.95 3.69 -31.53
N ILE A 337 -14.75 4.16 -31.77
CA ILE A 337 -13.85 4.71 -30.77
C ILE A 337 -14.17 6.19 -30.59
N ILE A 338 -14.59 6.60 -29.40
CA ILE A 338 -14.92 7.99 -29.06
C ILE A 338 -13.63 8.80 -28.90
N ARG A 339 -12.71 8.29 -28.08
CA ARG A 339 -11.44 8.93 -27.77
C ARG A 339 -10.34 7.88 -27.67
N GLN A 340 -9.23 8.08 -28.33
CA GLN A 340 -8.03 7.27 -28.16
C GLN A 340 -7.14 7.86 -27.08
N ASN A 341 -6.60 6.99 -26.26
CA ASN A 341 -5.57 7.35 -25.29
C ASN A 341 -4.22 7.10 -25.97
N ILE A 342 -3.66 8.16 -26.55
CA ILE A 342 -2.37 8.16 -27.28
C ILE A 342 -1.25 8.35 -26.28
#